data_cd26fad64795b9a58f0c38e0563aa62d
#
_entry.id   cd26fad64795b9a58f0c38e0563aa62d
#
_cell.length_a   1.000
_cell.length_b   1.000
_cell.length_c   1.000
_cell.angle_alpha   90.00
_cell.angle_beta   90.00
_cell.angle_gamma   90.00
#
_symmetry.space_group_name_H-M   'P 1'
#
loop_
_entity.id
_entity.type
_entity.pdbx_description
1 polymer ?
#
loop_
_entity_poly.entity_id
_entity_poly.type
_entity_poly.pdbx_seq_one_letter_code
_entity_poly.pdbx_strand_id
1 'polypeptide(L)'
;MIWIFNSLEKTVTDLKSKLIDRAKDLSFDLTKVCNPSELPSISGPFREFLSLNYHGQMTWLSDRIEWRENPKILWPEAKSVIMLAQSYAPVHNPMDVLKYPDKAAISVYAQNKDYHVVIKKKLKSLARWLIEEAGGEVKVFAVSYTHLTLPTKRIV
;
A
#
# COMPACT_ATOMS: atom_id res chain seq x y z
N MET A 1 -1.87 1.46 2.30
CA MET A 1 -2.31 2.87 2.28
C MET A 1 -3.52 2.99 3.19
N ILE A 2 -3.54 3.98 4.05
CA ILE A 2 -4.66 4.30 4.94
C ILE A 2 -5.05 5.75 4.68
N TRP A 3 -6.34 6.01 4.54
CA TRP A 3 -6.90 7.34 4.35
C TRP A 3 -7.68 7.74 5.59
N ILE A 4 -7.55 8.99 6.03
CA ILE A 4 -8.17 9.49 7.25
C ILE A 4 -8.99 10.74 6.95
N PHE A 5 -10.20 10.74 7.49
CA PHE A 5 -11.00 11.94 7.71
C PHE A 5 -10.85 12.31 9.19
N ASN A 6 -10.31 13.49 9.50
CA ASN A 6 -10.18 13.94 10.89
C ASN A 6 -10.93 15.27 11.09
N SER A 7 -11.76 15.32 12.13
CA SER A 7 -12.56 16.49 12.47
C SER A 7 -12.04 17.29 13.68
N LEU A 8 -10.87 16.94 14.25
CA LEU A 8 -10.38 17.60 15.48
C LEU A 8 -8.94 18.08 15.35
N GLU A 9 -8.74 19.37 15.65
CA GLU A 9 -7.46 20.07 15.85
C GLU A 9 -6.76 19.64 17.16
N LYS A 10 -6.55 18.36 17.38
CA LYS A 10 -5.61 17.93 18.41
C LYS A 10 -4.22 17.93 17.81
N THR A 11 -3.27 18.47 18.55
CA THR A 11 -1.86 18.70 18.19
C THR A 11 -1.34 17.67 17.18
N VAL A 12 -1.33 18.03 15.91
CA VAL A 12 -1.02 17.15 14.76
C VAL A 12 0.33 16.45 14.91
N THR A 13 1.27 17.09 15.61
CA THR A 13 2.62 16.55 15.86
C THR A 13 2.60 15.34 16.80
N ASP A 14 1.80 15.36 17.86
CA ASP A 14 1.70 14.28 18.85
C ASP A 14 1.02 13.04 18.24
N LEU A 15 -0.07 13.21 17.52
CA LEU A 15 -0.76 12.12 16.84
C LEU A 15 0.12 11.44 15.78
N LYS A 16 0.91 12.22 15.04
CA LYS A 16 1.84 11.69 14.03
C LYS A 16 2.93 10.83 14.67
N SER A 17 3.49 11.27 15.79
CA SER A 17 4.49 10.49 16.55
C SER A 17 3.90 9.19 17.06
N LYS A 18 2.75 9.24 17.71
CA LYS A 18 2.03 8.05 18.18
C LYS A 18 1.69 7.07 17.05
N LEU A 19 1.29 7.59 15.89
CA LEU A 19 1.01 6.79 14.70
C LEU A 19 2.26 6.05 14.22
N ILE A 20 3.41 6.73 14.16
CA ILE A 20 4.67 6.13 13.73
C ILE A 20 5.08 5.02 14.70
N ASP A 21 4.99 5.26 15.99
CA ASP A 21 5.34 4.27 17.01
C ASP A 21 4.39 3.07 16.97
N ARG A 22 3.09 3.32 16.85
CA ARG A 22 2.10 2.25 16.70
C ARG A 22 2.30 1.42 15.43
N ALA A 23 2.71 2.04 14.33
CA ALA A 23 3.03 1.35 13.09
C ALA A 23 4.28 0.46 13.25
N LYS A 24 5.31 0.93 13.97
CA LYS A 24 6.50 0.13 14.31
C LYS A 24 6.13 -1.09 15.17
N ASP A 25 5.27 -0.93 16.19
CA ASP A 25 4.77 -2.03 17.01
C ASP A 25 4.08 -3.11 16.16
N LEU A 26 3.43 -2.70 15.09
CA LEU A 26 2.84 -3.58 14.08
C LEU A 26 3.84 -4.11 13.05
N SER A 27 5.14 -3.83 13.24
CA SER A 27 6.25 -4.24 12.36
C SER A 27 6.15 -3.66 10.96
N PHE A 28 5.75 -2.39 10.83
CA PHE A 28 5.99 -1.61 9.62
C PHE A 28 7.35 -0.90 9.71
N ASP A 29 8.15 -1.01 8.67
CA ASP A 29 9.50 -0.44 8.62
C ASP A 29 9.48 1.05 8.30
N LEU A 30 8.48 1.48 7.53
CA LEU A 30 8.36 2.87 7.10
C LEU A 30 6.92 3.36 7.20
N THR A 31 6.77 4.57 7.75
CA THR A 31 5.50 5.28 7.83
C THR A 31 5.69 6.71 7.35
N LYS A 32 4.88 7.14 6.40
CA LYS A 32 4.82 8.51 5.88
C LYS A 32 3.39 8.99 5.82
N VAL A 33 3.20 10.28 6.08
CA VAL A 33 1.89 10.94 6.02
C VAL A 33 2.00 12.11 5.06
N CYS A 34 1.04 12.24 4.15
CA CYS A 34 0.94 13.36 3.23
C CYS A 34 -0.52 13.84 3.08
N ASN A 35 -0.66 15.08 2.64
CA ASN A 35 -1.93 15.63 2.24
C ASN A 35 -2.26 15.16 0.81
N PRO A 36 -3.43 14.58 0.55
CA PRO A 36 -3.80 14.13 -0.80
C PRO A 36 -3.88 15.27 -1.82
N SER A 37 -4.09 16.51 -1.38
CA SER A 37 -4.13 17.69 -2.28
C SER A 37 -2.74 18.17 -2.71
N GLU A 38 -1.69 17.74 -2.03
CA GLU A 38 -0.29 18.13 -2.31
C GLU A 38 0.46 17.09 -3.14
N LEU A 39 -0.22 16.01 -3.53
CA LEU A 39 0.40 14.99 -4.37
C LEU A 39 0.65 15.53 -5.78
N PRO A 40 1.83 15.26 -6.37
CA PRO A 40 2.09 15.64 -7.75
C PRO A 40 1.11 14.95 -8.69
N SER A 41 0.69 15.67 -9.74
CA SER A 41 -0.18 15.09 -10.76
C SER A 41 0.55 14.01 -11.53
N ILE A 42 -0.05 12.83 -11.58
CA ILE A 42 0.43 11.71 -12.40
C ILE A 42 -0.36 11.54 -13.70
N SER A 43 -1.34 12.40 -13.94
CA SER A 43 -2.29 12.28 -15.07
C SER A 43 -1.58 12.20 -16.41
N GLY A 44 -0.64 13.10 -16.69
CA GLY A 44 0.11 13.11 -17.94
C GLY A 44 0.85 11.80 -18.20
N PRO A 45 1.83 11.42 -17.36
CA PRO A 45 2.58 10.17 -17.52
C PRO A 45 1.70 8.92 -17.51
N PHE A 46 0.63 8.89 -16.71
CA PHE A 46 -0.25 7.74 -16.64
C PHE A 46 -1.10 7.57 -17.92
N ARG A 47 -1.62 8.66 -18.46
CA ARG A 47 -2.37 8.63 -19.75
C ARG A 47 -1.46 8.28 -20.91
N GLU A 48 -0.24 8.78 -20.94
CA GLU A 48 0.78 8.39 -21.90
C GLU A 48 1.08 6.89 -21.83
N PHE A 49 1.33 6.34 -20.63
CA PHE A 49 1.52 4.92 -20.39
C PHE A 49 0.36 4.07 -20.97
N LEU A 50 -0.88 4.51 -20.76
CA LEU A 50 -2.06 3.83 -21.30
C LEU A 50 -2.15 3.95 -22.80
N SER A 51 -1.90 5.13 -23.37
CA SER A 51 -1.97 5.38 -24.84
C SER A 51 -0.95 4.56 -25.62
N LEU A 52 0.20 4.29 -25.02
CA LEU A 52 1.25 3.43 -25.58
C LEU A 52 1.01 1.93 -25.32
N ASN A 53 -0.14 1.55 -24.76
CA ASN A 53 -0.49 0.17 -24.41
C ASN A 53 0.51 -0.54 -23.50
N TYR A 54 1.28 0.21 -22.69
CA TYR A 54 2.26 -0.37 -21.76
C TYR A 54 1.63 -1.18 -20.63
N HIS A 55 0.34 -1.02 -20.39
CA HIS A 55 -0.44 -1.83 -19.44
C HIS A 55 -0.66 -3.29 -19.94
N GLY A 56 -0.41 -3.59 -21.24
CA GLY A 56 -0.55 -4.93 -21.80
C GLY A 56 -1.94 -5.53 -21.53
N GLN A 57 -1.98 -6.70 -20.92
CA GLN A 57 -3.24 -7.38 -20.58
C GLN A 57 -3.94 -6.85 -19.33
N MET A 58 -3.36 -5.88 -18.64
CA MET A 58 -3.94 -5.26 -17.43
C MET A 58 -5.00 -4.20 -17.79
N THR A 59 -6.01 -4.59 -18.54
CA THR A 59 -7.06 -3.68 -19.05
C THR A 59 -7.79 -2.92 -17.92
N TRP A 60 -7.85 -3.50 -16.74
CA TRP A 60 -8.41 -2.86 -15.54
C TRP A 60 -7.67 -1.56 -15.15
N LEU A 61 -6.45 -1.30 -15.66
CA LEU A 61 -5.74 -0.03 -15.42
C LEU A 61 -6.42 1.14 -16.14
N SER A 62 -7.06 0.89 -17.28
CA SER A 62 -7.84 1.90 -18.00
C SER A 62 -9.22 2.14 -17.39
N ASP A 63 -9.69 1.25 -16.51
CA ASP A 63 -10.94 1.46 -15.79
C ASP A 63 -10.75 2.50 -14.70
N ARG A 64 -11.68 3.45 -14.59
CA ARG A 64 -11.71 4.47 -13.52
C ARG A 64 -10.37 5.22 -13.40
N ILE A 65 -9.87 5.70 -14.51
CA ILE A 65 -8.61 6.46 -14.62
C ILE A 65 -8.57 7.60 -13.60
N GLU A 66 -9.68 8.33 -13.46
CA GLU A 66 -9.80 9.49 -12.59
C GLU A 66 -9.49 9.16 -11.11
N TRP A 67 -9.87 7.97 -10.65
CA TRP A 67 -9.60 7.54 -9.28
C TRP A 67 -8.11 7.28 -9.02
N ARG A 68 -7.36 6.92 -10.08
CA ARG A 68 -5.91 6.70 -10.00
C ARG A 68 -5.14 7.99 -10.11
N GLU A 69 -5.64 8.90 -10.93
CA GLU A 69 -5.02 10.20 -11.15
C GLU A 69 -5.16 11.13 -9.94
N ASN A 70 -6.31 11.07 -9.27
CA ASN A 70 -6.61 11.95 -8.17
C ASN A 70 -7.33 11.21 -7.02
N PRO A 71 -6.62 11.01 -5.92
CA PRO A 71 -7.19 10.36 -4.73
C PRO A 71 -8.42 11.06 -4.18
N LYS A 72 -8.55 12.38 -4.36
CA LYS A 72 -9.72 13.15 -3.92
C LYS A 72 -11.00 12.81 -4.70
N ILE A 73 -10.88 12.29 -5.92
CA ILE A 73 -12.04 11.78 -6.66
C ILE A 73 -12.53 10.47 -6.05
N LEU A 74 -11.60 9.61 -5.59
CA LEU A 74 -11.95 8.37 -4.89
C LEU A 74 -12.61 8.63 -3.54
N TRP A 75 -12.11 9.63 -2.80
CA TRP A 75 -12.63 10.02 -1.50
C TRP A 75 -12.44 11.53 -1.25
N PRO A 76 -13.45 12.36 -1.59
CA PRO A 76 -13.36 13.82 -1.49
C PRO A 76 -13.04 14.34 -0.10
N GLU A 77 -13.54 13.68 0.94
CA GLU A 77 -13.38 14.08 2.34
C GLU A 77 -12.02 13.68 2.92
N ALA A 78 -11.21 12.92 2.20
CA ALA A 78 -9.88 12.51 2.68
C ALA A 78 -8.97 13.71 2.94
N LYS A 79 -8.45 13.82 4.17
CA LYS A 79 -7.53 14.88 4.59
C LYS A 79 -6.08 14.42 4.65
N SER A 80 -5.84 13.14 4.85
CA SER A 80 -4.51 12.57 4.97
C SER A 80 -4.41 11.21 4.31
N VAL A 81 -3.26 10.93 3.72
CA VAL A 81 -2.88 9.62 3.21
C VAL A 81 -1.70 9.12 4.03
N ILE A 82 -1.85 7.95 4.64
CA ILE A 82 -0.77 7.28 5.36
C ILE A 82 -0.23 6.16 4.48
N MET A 83 1.04 6.25 4.15
CA MET A 83 1.80 5.25 3.43
C MET A 83 2.62 4.42 4.40
N LEU A 84 2.51 3.11 4.31
CA LEU A 84 3.20 2.15 5.15
C LEU A 84 3.94 1.16 4.26
N ALA A 85 5.16 0.81 4.63
CA ALA A 85 5.93 -0.21 3.96
C ALA A 85 6.44 -1.23 4.98
N GLN A 86 6.52 -2.48 4.54
CA GLN A 86 7.13 -3.56 5.30
C GLN A 86 8.05 -4.35 4.37
N SER A 87 9.30 -4.55 4.79
CA SER A 87 10.24 -5.39 4.09
C SER A 87 9.87 -6.87 4.25
N TYR A 88 10.06 -7.63 3.19
CA TYR A 88 10.00 -9.09 3.21
C TYR A 88 11.37 -9.71 2.86
N ALA A 89 12.44 -8.91 2.92
CA ALA A 89 13.79 -9.38 2.66
C ALA A 89 14.18 -10.48 3.66
N PRO A 90 14.68 -11.63 3.20
CA PRO A 90 15.16 -12.70 4.08
C PRO A 90 16.52 -12.32 4.70
N VAL A 91 16.84 -12.96 5.82
CA VAL A 91 18.12 -12.76 6.51
C VAL A 91 19.30 -13.33 5.70
N HIS A 92 19.07 -14.40 4.95
CA HIS A 92 20.07 -15.05 4.10
C HIS A 92 19.86 -14.69 2.63
N ASN A 93 20.90 -14.81 1.84
CA ASN A 93 20.84 -14.54 0.40
C ASN A 93 19.93 -15.57 -0.30
N PRO A 94 18.79 -15.17 -0.87
CA PRO A 94 17.84 -16.10 -1.50
C PRO A 94 18.41 -16.75 -2.78
N MET A 95 19.46 -16.18 -3.35
CA MET A 95 20.11 -16.73 -4.55
C MET A 95 21.05 -17.93 -4.23
N ASP A 96 21.33 -18.18 -2.95
CA ASP A 96 22.19 -19.32 -2.57
C ASP A 96 21.60 -20.67 -2.96
N VAL A 97 20.28 -20.76 -3.11
CA VAL A 97 19.60 -21.97 -3.59
C VAL A 97 20.06 -22.36 -5.00
N LEU A 98 20.49 -21.42 -5.83
CA LEU A 98 20.97 -21.69 -7.20
C LEU A 98 22.28 -22.48 -7.25
N LYS A 99 22.98 -22.60 -6.13
CA LYS A 99 24.17 -23.45 -5.99
C LYS A 99 23.83 -24.95 -5.97
N TYR A 100 22.57 -25.27 -5.79
CA TYR A 100 22.06 -26.63 -5.66
C TYR A 100 21.18 -26.97 -6.87
N PRO A 101 21.67 -27.73 -7.85
CA PRO A 101 20.94 -28.01 -9.10
C PRO A 101 19.69 -28.90 -8.89
N ASP A 102 19.61 -29.57 -7.76
CA ASP A 102 18.48 -30.40 -7.33
C ASP A 102 17.34 -29.61 -6.64
N LYS A 103 17.53 -28.30 -6.46
CA LYS A 103 16.55 -27.45 -5.76
C LYS A 103 15.94 -26.39 -6.69
N ALA A 104 14.66 -26.18 -6.54
CA ALA A 104 13.99 -25.07 -7.21
C ALA A 104 14.09 -23.78 -6.41
N ALA A 105 14.26 -22.65 -7.11
CA ALA A 105 14.19 -21.33 -6.52
C ALA A 105 12.74 -20.83 -6.47
N ILE A 106 12.26 -20.53 -5.27
CA ILE A 106 10.95 -19.92 -5.06
C ILE A 106 11.15 -18.45 -4.71
N SER A 107 10.41 -17.55 -5.35
CA SER A 107 10.46 -16.12 -5.05
C SER A 107 10.20 -15.85 -3.57
N VAL A 108 10.97 -14.96 -2.98
CA VAL A 108 10.94 -14.67 -1.54
C VAL A 108 9.54 -14.32 -1.04
N TYR A 109 8.79 -13.53 -1.80
CA TYR A 109 7.43 -13.14 -1.44
C TYR A 109 6.45 -14.34 -1.36
N ALA A 110 6.76 -15.45 -2.05
CA ALA A 110 5.92 -16.64 -2.12
C ALA A 110 6.30 -17.73 -1.11
N GLN A 111 7.41 -17.56 -0.40
CA GLN A 111 7.93 -18.57 0.55
C GLN A 111 7.13 -18.63 1.86
N ASN A 112 6.33 -17.62 2.17
CA ASN A 112 5.59 -17.49 3.42
C ASN A 112 4.08 -17.40 3.18
N LYS A 113 3.34 -17.07 4.25
CA LYS A 113 1.91 -16.78 4.16
C LYS A 113 1.64 -15.63 3.18
N ASP A 114 0.49 -15.67 2.53
CA ASP A 114 0.04 -14.59 1.67
C ASP A 114 0.15 -13.25 2.40
N TYR A 115 1.08 -12.42 1.95
CA TYR A 115 1.37 -11.12 2.56
C TYR A 115 0.17 -10.17 2.51
N HIS A 116 -0.76 -10.34 1.57
CA HIS A 116 -1.99 -9.56 1.53
C HIS A 116 -2.82 -9.75 2.80
N VAL A 117 -2.94 -11.00 3.25
CA VAL A 117 -3.68 -11.33 4.47
C VAL A 117 -2.98 -10.74 5.69
N VAL A 118 -1.64 -10.88 5.74
CA VAL A 118 -0.83 -10.37 6.85
C VAL A 118 -0.91 -8.84 6.93
N ILE A 119 -0.63 -8.14 5.84
CA ILE A 119 -0.65 -6.68 5.76
C ILE A 119 -2.06 -6.14 6.03
N LYS A 120 -3.09 -6.73 5.42
CA LYS A 120 -4.47 -6.30 5.64
C LYS A 120 -4.92 -6.41 7.10
N LYS A 121 -4.47 -7.45 7.81
CA LYS A 121 -4.74 -7.61 9.25
C LYS A 121 -4.07 -6.50 10.06
N LYS A 122 -2.80 -6.20 9.78
CA LYS A 122 -2.05 -5.11 10.44
C LYS A 122 -2.67 -3.74 10.15
N LEU A 123 -3.01 -3.46 8.90
CA LEU A 123 -3.67 -2.22 8.50
C LEU A 123 -5.01 -2.01 9.20
N LYS A 124 -5.83 -3.07 9.31
CA LYS A 124 -7.11 -3.01 10.05
C LYS A 124 -6.90 -2.76 11.54
N SER A 125 -5.84 -3.31 12.14
CA SER A 125 -5.50 -3.05 13.55
C SER A 125 -5.10 -1.60 13.75
N LEU A 126 -4.23 -1.07 12.87
CA LEU A 126 -3.82 0.33 12.92
C LEU A 126 -4.98 1.29 12.68
N ALA A 127 -5.87 0.97 11.74
CA ALA A 127 -7.04 1.78 11.45
C ALA A 127 -8.00 1.89 12.64
N ARG A 128 -8.27 0.77 13.34
CA ARG A 128 -9.11 0.79 14.55
C ARG A 128 -8.51 1.66 15.63
N TRP A 129 -7.22 1.45 15.94
CA TRP A 129 -6.51 2.29 16.90
C TRP A 129 -6.58 3.77 16.53
N LEU A 130 -6.42 4.09 15.25
CA LEU A 130 -6.44 5.47 14.78
C LEU A 130 -7.82 6.12 14.91
N ILE A 131 -8.90 5.36 14.67
CA ILE A 131 -10.28 5.82 14.89
C ILE A 131 -10.51 6.08 16.38
N GLU A 132 -9.99 5.22 17.26
CA GLU A 132 -10.10 5.38 18.72
C GLU A 132 -9.35 6.63 19.21
N GLU A 133 -8.14 6.91 18.68
CA GLU A 133 -7.32 8.06 19.09
C GLU A 133 -7.76 9.41 18.50
N ALA A 134 -8.15 9.42 17.23
CA ALA A 134 -8.38 10.64 16.46
C ALA A 134 -9.83 10.85 16.01
N GLY A 135 -10.65 9.82 16.12
CA GLY A 135 -11.98 9.83 15.55
C GLY A 135 -11.97 9.77 14.00
N GLY A 136 -13.15 9.98 13.42
CA GLY A 136 -13.31 10.06 11.97
C GLY A 136 -13.43 8.70 11.28
N GLU A 137 -13.25 8.70 9.96
CA GLU A 137 -13.36 7.52 9.10
C GLU A 137 -12.02 7.15 8.51
N VAL A 138 -11.75 5.85 8.38
CA VAL A 138 -10.50 5.32 7.82
C VAL A 138 -10.81 4.26 6.78
N LYS A 139 -10.26 4.41 5.57
CA LYS A 139 -10.31 3.41 4.50
C LYS A 139 -8.94 2.76 4.33
N VAL A 140 -8.90 1.44 4.19
CA VAL A 140 -7.68 0.64 4.15
C VAL A 140 -7.51 -0.01 2.79
N PHE A 141 -6.35 0.18 2.17
CA PHE A 141 -6.00 -0.39 0.88
C PHE A 141 -4.66 -1.13 0.97
N ALA A 142 -4.63 -2.38 0.55
CA ALA A 142 -3.38 -3.12 0.33
C ALA A 142 -2.99 -2.95 -1.14
N VAL A 143 -1.88 -2.24 -1.40
CA VAL A 143 -1.54 -1.70 -2.73
C VAL A 143 -1.06 -2.74 -3.75
N SER A 144 -0.80 -3.97 -3.34
CA SER A 144 -0.37 -5.04 -4.26
C SER A 144 -1.37 -5.35 -5.37
N TYR A 145 -2.63 -4.98 -5.21
CA TYR A 145 -3.62 -5.09 -6.27
C TYR A 145 -3.47 -4.03 -7.37
N THR A 146 -2.68 -2.99 -7.16
CA THR A 146 -2.52 -1.89 -8.11
C THR A 146 -1.23 -1.94 -8.91
N HIS A 147 -0.22 -2.71 -8.48
CA HIS A 147 1.10 -2.64 -9.09
C HIS A 147 1.66 -3.95 -9.63
N LEU A 148 1.22 -5.10 -9.17
CA LEU A 148 1.78 -6.40 -9.54
C LEU A 148 0.73 -7.50 -9.43
N THR A 149 -0.35 -7.37 -10.13
CA THR A 149 -1.07 -8.56 -10.52
C THR A 149 -0.44 -9.12 -11.78
N LEU A 150 0.73 -9.67 -11.63
CA LEU A 150 1.01 -10.84 -12.44
C LEU A 150 -0.15 -11.79 -12.21
N PRO A 151 -0.73 -12.41 -13.26
CA PRO A 151 -1.89 -13.30 -13.12
C PRO A 151 -1.54 -14.63 -12.44
N THR A 152 -0.72 -14.59 -11.42
CA THR A 152 -0.27 -15.75 -10.63
C THR A 152 -1.33 -16.29 -9.68
N LYS A 153 -2.50 -15.65 -9.59
CA LYS A 153 -3.62 -16.15 -8.78
C LYS A 153 -4.62 -17.03 -9.53
N ARG A 154 -4.38 -17.37 -10.78
CA ARG A 154 -5.31 -18.22 -11.56
C ARG A 154 -4.64 -19.35 -12.34
N ILE A 155 -3.50 -19.81 -11.87
CA ILE A 155 -2.94 -21.07 -12.32
C ILE A 155 -2.84 -21.98 -11.10
N VAL A 156 -3.93 -22.45 -10.64
CA VAL A 156 -4.14 -23.76 -9.99
C VAL A 156 -5.54 -24.17 -10.39
#